data_c5ac9226b57347fb8ab5e5a60c2eded1
#
_entry.id   c5ac9226b57347fb8ab5e5a60c2eded1
#
_cell.length_a   1.000
_cell.length_b   1.000
_cell.length_c   1.000
_cell.angle_alpha   90.00
_cell.angle_beta   90.00
_cell.angle_gamma   90.00
#
_symmetry.space_group_name_H-M   'P 1'
#
loop_
_entity.id
_entity.type
_entity.pdbx_description
1 polymer ?
#
loop_
_entity_poly.entity_id
_entity_poly.type
_entity_poly.pdbx_seq_one_letter_code
_entity_poly.pdbx_strand_id
1 'polypeptide(L)'
;LVLREDFESQTFPPSGWVVKGTELSEDLESGYAHWSLNWNEVTGCSIAGSGCAEVMSDFKEGQAGISKEEWLITPAVQVADNASLSFTFWCNASSFMTNKYGSFLVKVSTDDGDTWSDLWNAASQEDIENSGLTWPWNKDAMGIENNWQKLTPNVSLEAYVGKTVKIAFYFR
;
A
#
# COMPACT_ATOMS: atom_id res chain seq x y z
N LEU A 1 -13.16 18.48 0.12
CA LEU A 1 -13.23 17.38 1.09
C LEU A 1 -11.85 16.74 1.17
N VAL A 2 -11.31 16.56 2.36
CA VAL A 2 -10.03 15.85 2.57
C VAL A 2 -10.37 14.50 3.18
N LEU A 3 -10.04 13.41 2.49
CA LEU A 3 -10.03 12.09 3.11
C LEU A 3 -8.74 11.98 3.91
N ARG A 4 -8.86 11.70 5.20
CA ARG A 4 -7.74 11.42 6.09
C ARG A 4 -8.03 10.15 6.86
N GLU A 5 -7.05 9.26 6.92
CA GLU A 5 -7.10 8.05 7.73
C GLU A 5 -5.76 7.89 8.45
N ASP A 6 -5.79 7.67 9.73
CA ASP A 6 -4.61 7.48 10.59
C ASP A 6 -4.61 6.10 11.28
N PHE A 7 -5.64 5.29 11.01
CA PHE A 7 -5.82 3.93 11.56
C PHE A 7 -5.84 3.84 13.09
N GLU A 8 -6.20 4.94 13.77
CA GLU A 8 -6.35 4.98 15.23
C GLU A 8 -7.72 4.46 15.71
N SER A 9 -8.63 4.16 14.79
CA SER A 9 -9.91 3.54 15.12
C SER A 9 -9.70 2.07 15.49
N GLN A 10 -10.48 1.57 16.47
CA GLN A 10 -10.44 0.15 16.84
C GLN A 10 -11.15 -0.77 15.83
N THR A 11 -11.67 -0.21 14.75
CA THR A 11 -12.40 -0.93 13.70
C THR A 11 -11.57 -0.96 12.43
N PHE A 12 -11.32 -2.15 11.90
CA PHE A 12 -10.65 -2.33 10.62
C PHE A 12 -11.50 -3.22 9.68
N PRO A 13 -11.67 -2.89 8.40
CA PRO A 13 -11.24 -1.63 7.80
C PRO A 13 -12.01 -0.44 8.37
N PRO A 14 -11.48 0.80 8.27
CA PRO A 14 -12.20 2.01 8.67
C PRO A 14 -13.51 2.16 7.91
N SER A 15 -14.44 2.97 8.44
CA SER A 15 -15.75 3.15 7.84
C SER A 15 -15.67 3.57 6.37
N GLY A 16 -16.35 2.82 5.50
CA GLY A 16 -16.36 3.03 4.07
C GLY A 16 -15.15 2.48 3.30
N TRP A 17 -14.12 2.00 4.00
CA TRP A 17 -13.01 1.28 3.37
C TRP A 17 -13.37 -0.19 3.14
N VAL A 18 -12.72 -0.79 2.16
CA VAL A 18 -12.93 -2.20 1.79
C VAL A 18 -11.59 -2.91 1.73
N VAL A 19 -11.53 -4.10 2.34
CA VAL A 19 -10.42 -5.05 2.17
C VAL A 19 -10.88 -6.14 1.21
N LYS A 20 -10.06 -6.44 0.22
CA LYS A 20 -10.22 -7.61 -0.65
C LYS A 20 -8.89 -8.34 -0.73
N GLY A 21 -8.93 -9.65 -0.80
CA GLY A 21 -7.73 -10.47 -0.91
C GLY A 21 -8.00 -11.78 -1.63
N THR A 22 -6.92 -12.46 -1.95
CA THR A 22 -6.98 -13.80 -2.53
C THR A 22 -7.38 -14.79 -1.46
N GLU A 23 -8.51 -15.45 -1.63
CA GLU A 23 -8.91 -16.60 -0.82
C GLU A 23 -7.93 -17.77 -1.09
N LEU A 24 -7.19 -18.16 -0.08
CA LEU A 24 -6.34 -19.35 -0.14
C LEU A 24 -7.06 -20.53 0.51
N SER A 25 -6.76 -21.76 0.04
CA SER A 25 -7.26 -22.96 0.72
C SER A 25 -6.69 -23.04 2.13
N GLU A 26 -7.42 -23.66 3.06
CA GLU A 26 -7.04 -23.79 4.48
C GLU A 26 -5.61 -24.30 4.68
N ASP A 27 -5.11 -25.16 3.79
CA ASP A 27 -3.75 -25.69 3.83
C ASP A 27 -2.65 -24.66 3.49
N LEU A 28 -3.01 -23.53 2.90
CA LEU A 28 -2.09 -22.49 2.43
C LEU A 28 -2.17 -21.20 3.26
N GLU A 29 -3.14 -21.08 4.17
CA GLU A 29 -3.37 -19.85 4.95
C GLU A 29 -2.29 -19.56 6.00
N SER A 30 -1.49 -20.55 6.37
CA SER A 30 -0.43 -20.34 7.35
C SER A 30 0.74 -19.55 6.78
N GLY A 31 0.80 -18.27 7.07
CA GLY A 31 1.88 -17.34 6.66
C GLY A 31 1.43 -16.18 5.76
N TYR A 32 0.13 -16.08 5.45
CA TYR A 32 -0.43 -14.94 4.74
C TYR A 32 -1.41 -14.19 5.63
N ALA A 33 -1.30 -12.88 5.67
CA ALA A 33 -2.28 -12.01 6.29
C ALA A 33 -2.90 -11.10 5.24
N HIS A 34 -4.23 -10.97 5.27
CA HIS A 34 -4.92 -9.89 4.59
C HIS A 34 -4.53 -8.55 5.22
N TRP A 35 -4.83 -7.45 4.54
CA TRP A 35 -4.74 -6.14 5.17
C TRP A 35 -5.47 -6.18 6.52
N SER A 36 -4.78 -5.79 7.56
CA SER A 36 -5.28 -5.79 8.94
C SER A 36 -4.77 -4.57 9.70
N LEU A 37 -5.38 -4.31 10.85
CA LEU A 37 -4.91 -3.30 11.77
C LEU A 37 -3.78 -3.86 12.63
N ASN A 38 -2.63 -3.19 12.63
CA ASN A 38 -1.52 -3.47 13.53
C ASN A 38 -1.40 -2.36 14.57
N TRP A 39 -1.41 -2.75 15.84
CA TRP A 39 -1.21 -1.90 17.01
C TRP A 39 0.16 -2.11 17.63
N ASN A 40 1.11 -2.63 16.89
CA ASN A 40 2.41 -2.98 17.45
C ASN A 40 3.28 -1.74 17.66
N GLU A 41 3.29 -1.21 18.88
CA GLU A 41 4.14 -0.11 19.31
C GLU A 41 5.65 -0.42 19.13
N VAL A 42 6.02 -1.70 19.09
CA VAL A 42 7.43 -2.13 19.02
C VAL A 42 8.03 -1.92 17.63
N THR A 43 7.23 -2.00 16.57
CA THR A 43 7.73 -1.85 15.20
C THR A 43 7.79 -0.40 14.73
N GLY A 44 7.19 0.53 15.47
CA GLY A 44 7.16 1.94 15.09
C GLY A 44 6.48 2.19 13.73
N CYS A 45 5.53 1.33 13.33
CA CYS A 45 4.84 1.46 12.04
C CYS A 45 3.91 2.68 12.00
N SER A 46 3.47 3.15 13.15
CA SER A 46 2.63 4.33 13.27
C SER A 46 3.42 5.63 12.98
N ILE A 47 2.74 6.59 12.37
CA ILE A 47 3.29 7.93 12.09
C ILE A 47 2.86 8.91 13.15
N ALA A 48 1.63 8.75 13.63
CA ALA A 48 1.01 9.60 14.65
C ALA A 48 0.02 8.72 15.42
N GLY A 49 0.40 8.27 16.62
CA GLY A 49 -0.38 7.31 17.37
C GLY A 49 0.23 5.91 17.34
N SER A 50 -0.58 4.87 17.49
CA SER A 50 -0.14 3.46 17.62
C SER A 50 -0.68 2.52 16.54
N GLY A 51 -1.60 2.96 15.70
CA GLY A 51 -2.23 2.14 14.65
C GLY A 51 -1.61 2.30 13.27
N CYS A 52 -1.58 1.24 12.50
CA CYS A 52 -1.29 1.26 11.06
C CYS A 52 -2.01 0.11 10.34
N ALA A 53 -2.29 0.28 9.06
CA ALA A 53 -2.66 -0.84 8.22
C ALA A 53 -1.41 -1.63 7.84
N GLU A 54 -1.46 -2.94 7.98
CA GLU A 54 -0.36 -3.86 7.67
C GLU A 54 -0.82 -4.97 6.74
N VAL A 55 0.04 -5.32 5.81
CA VAL A 55 -0.06 -6.55 5.03
C VAL A 55 1.28 -7.24 5.06
N MET A 56 1.27 -8.55 5.31
CA MET A 56 2.47 -9.38 5.32
C MET A 56 2.34 -10.48 4.28
N SER A 57 3.45 -10.80 3.62
CA SER A 57 3.59 -12.05 2.89
C SER A 57 4.78 -12.80 3.47
N ASP A 58 4.50 -13.92 4.08
CA ASP A 58 5.52 -14.84 4.57
C ASP A 58 5.59 -16.02 3.61
N PHE A 59 6.68 -16.11 2.85
CA PHE A 59 6.90 -17.24 1.97
C PHE A 59 7.39 -18.44 2.78
N LYS A 60 6.55 -19.43 2.96
CA LYS A 60 7.00 -20.73 3.46
C LYS A 60 7.60 -21.54 2.32
N GLU A 61 8.64 -22.31 2.64
CA GLU A 61 9.25 -23.28 1.72
C GLU A 61 8.17 -24.20 1.14
N GLY A 62 8.10 -24.29 -0.21
CA GLY A 62 7.08 -25.06 -0.92
C GLY A 62 5.91 -24.24 -1.48
N GLN A 63 5.80 -22.95 -1.18
CA GLN A 63 4.74 -22.07 -1.69
C GLN A 63 5.19 -21.22 -2.89
N ALA A 64 6.31 -21.53 -3.50
CA ALA A 64 6.79 -20.83 -4.68
C ALA A 64 5.77 -20.94 -5.83
N GLY A 65 5.38 -19.78 -6.38
CA GLY A 65 4.45 -19.71 -7.52
C GLY A 65 2.99 -19.36 -7.16
N ILE A 66 2.67 -19.14 -5.88
CA ILE A 66 1.37 -18.63 -5.48
C ILE A 66 1.44 -17.10 -5.52
N SER A 67 0.63 -16.49 -6.37
CA SER A 67 0.44 -15.04 -6.39
C SER A 67 -0.72 -14.69 -5.48
N LYS A 68 -0.46 -13.81 -4.51
CA LYS A 68 -1.46 -13.26 -3.60
C LYS A 68 -1.75 -11.81 -4.01
N GLU A 69 -3.01 -11.44 -4.06
CA GLU A 69 -3.44 -10.08 -4.36
C GLU A 69 -4.24 -9.53 -3.17
N GLU A 70 -3.74 -8.45 -2.58
CA GLU A 70 -4.34 -7.81 -1.42
C GLU A 70 -4.66 -6.35 -1.71
N TRP A 71 -5.87 -5.95 -1.43
CA TRP A 71 -6.41 -4.64 -1.73
C TRP A 71 -6.95 -3.97 -0.47
N LEU A 72 -6.50 -2.76 -0.19
CA LEU A 72 -7.10 -1.85 0.78
C LEU A 72 -7.64 -0.65 0.02
N ILE A 73 -8.97 -0.52 -0.07
CA ILE A 73 -9.66 0.40 -0.98
C ILE A 73 -10.33 1.51 -0.16
N THR A 74 -10.08 2.76 -0.53
CA THR A 74 -10.68 3.93 0.11
C THR A 74 -12.18 4.05 -0.22
N PRO A 75 -12.94 4.81 0.58
CA PRO A 75 -14.20 5.37 0.12
C PRO A 75 -14.02 6.18 -1.17
N ALA A 76 -15.10 6.40 -1.90
CA ALA A 76 -15.10 7.27 -3.06
C ALA A 76 -14.86 8.73 -2.64
N VAL A 77 -13.95 9.42 -3.35
CA VAL A 77 -13.55 10.80 -3.07
C VAL A 77 -13.64 11.63 -4.36
N GLN A 78 -14.26 12.81 -4.28
CA GLN A 78 -14.24 13.77 -5.38
C GLN A 78 -12.90 14.53 -5.38
N VAL A 79 -12.19 14.50 -6.48
CA VAL A 79 -10.89 15.15 -6.64
C VAL A 79 -11.09 16.63 -6.94
N ALA A 80 -10.57 17.49 -6.06
CA ALA A 80 -10.56 18.95 -6.24
C ALA A 80 -9.31 19.42 -7.00
N ASP A 81 -9.30 20.69 -7.39
CA ASP A 81 -8.14 21.33 -8.00
C ASP A 81 -6.92 21.24 -7.05
N ASN A 82 -5.75 20.99 -7.62
CA ASN A 82 -4.48 20.82 -6.90
C ASN A 82 -4.49 19.70 -5.85
N ALA A 83 -5.38 18.71 -5.97
CA ALA A 83 -5.39 17.58 -5.07
C ALA A 83 -4.18 16.67 -5.27
N SER A 84 -3.69 16.13 -4.17
CA SER A 84 -2.67 15.10 -4.16
C SER A 84 -3.02 13.99 -3.16
N LEU A 85 -2.48 12.81 -3.38
CA LEU A 85 -2.48 11.70 -2.44
C LEU A 85 -1.15 11.68 -1.71
N SER A 86 -1.16 11.89 -0.41
CA SER A 86 0.00 11.67 0.45
C SER A 86 -0.28 10.50 1.38
N PHE A 87 0.64 9.56 1.46
CA PHE A 87 0.57 8.43 2.38
C PHE A 87 1.97 8.10 2.88
N THR A 88 2.04 7.50 4.05
CA THR A 88 3.33 7.03 4.56
C THR A 88 3.30 5.53 4.69
N PHE A 89 4.38 4.88 4.26
CA PHE A 89 4.53 3.45 4.38
C PHE A 89 5.91 3.09 4.96
N TRP A 90 5.95 1.96 5.65
CA TRP A 90 7.15 1.29 6.07
C TRP A 90 7.35 0.06 5.19
N CYS A 91 8.54 -0.14 4.74
CA CYS A 91 8.88 -1.31 3.95
C CYS A 91 10.28 -1.80 4.27
N ASN A 92 10.42 -3.09 4.45
CA ASN A 92 11.71 -3.77 4.50
C ASN A 92 11.84 -4.59 3.21
N ALA A 93 12.18 -3.94 2.10
CA ALA A 93 12.19 -4.73 0.89
C ALA A 93 13.10 -4.19 -0.22
N SER A 94 14.28 -4.74 -0.28
CA SER A 94 15.02 -4.80 -1.54
C SER A 94 14.23 -5.53 -2.66
N SER A 95 13.29 -6.40 -2.29
CA SER A 95 12.45 -7.18 -3.20
C SER A 95 11.43 -6.34 -3.98
N PHE A 96 10.89 -5.26 -3.42
CA PHE A 96 9.95 -4.39 -4.13
C PHE A 96 10.59 -3.59 -5.27
N MET A 97 11.89 -3.27 -5.16
CA MET A 97 12.60 -2.57 -6.23
C MET A 97 12.84 -3.42 -7.47
N THR A 98 12.77 -4.73 -7.33
CA THR A 98 13.05 -5.66 -8.43
C THR A 98 11.81 -6.35 -8.96
N ASN A 99 10.64 -6.13 -8.36
CA ASN A 99 9.40 -6.91 -8.57
C ASN A 99 9.63 -8.43 -8.47
N LYS A 100 10.68 -8.83 -7.74
CA LYS A 100 11.11 -10.23 -7.73
C LYS A 100 10.23 -11.11 -6.85
N TYR A 101 9.76 -10.56 -5.73
CA TYR A 101 8.99 -11.31 -4.73
C TYR A 101 7.68 -10.63 -4.35
N GLY A 102 7.40 -9.46 -4.90
CA GLY A 102 6.18 -8.73 -4.62
C GLY A 102 6.16 -7.38 -5.31
N SER A 103 5.01 -6.72 -5.30
CA SER A 103 4.82 -5.37 -5.81
C SER A 103 3.91 -4.61 -4.87
N PHE A 104 4.28 -3.37 -4.57
CA PHE A 104 3.40 -2.43 -3.89
C PHE A 104 3.03 -1.32 -4.86
N LEU A 105 1.75 -1.24 -5.19
CA LEU A 105 1.19 -0.24 -6.10
C LEU A 105 0.08 0.54 -5.41
N VAL A 106 -0.09 1.77 -5.83
CA VAL A 106 -1.31 2.51 -5.60
C VAL A 106 -2.07 2.57 -6.91
N LYS A 107 -3.34 2.18 -6.87
CA LYS A 107 -4.21 2.14 -8.04
C LYS A 107 -5.36 3.12 -7.88
N VAL A 108 -5.92 3.54 -9.01
CA VAL A 108 -7.07 4.45 -9.05
C VAL A 108 -8.15 3.88 -9.95
N SER A 109 -9.40 4.07 -9.52
CA SER A 109 -10.61 3.75 -10.28
C SER A 109 -11.47 5.01 -10.40
N THR A 110 -12.06 5.22 -11.57
CA THR A 110 -13.04 6.28 -11.85
C THR A 110 -14.44 5.73 -12.12
N ASP A 111 -14.65 4.44 -11.99
CA ASP A 111 -15.87 3.69 -12.27
C ASP A 111 -16.33 2.82 -11.09
N ASP A 112 -16.17 3.38 -9.89
CA ASP A 112 -16.57 2.78 -8.60
C ASP A 112 -15.85 1.46 -8.24
N GLY A 113 -14.73 1.17 -8.90
CA GLY A 113 -13.90 -0.03 -8.64
C GLY A 113 -14.10 -1.16 -9.63
N ASP A 114 -14.81 -0.93 -10.75
CA ASP A 114 -14.98 -1.91 -11.81
C ASP A 114 -13.67 -2.11 -12.59
N THR A 115 -12.95 -1.01 -12.87
CA THR A 115 -11.62 -1.06 -13.48
C THR A 115 -10.60 -0.24 -12.70
N TRP A 116 -9.33 -0.63 -12.77
CA TRP A 116 -8.24 -0.02 -12.05
C TRP A 116 -7.04 0.27 -12.95
N SER A 117 -6.47 1.46 -12.78
CA SER A 117 -5.21 1.86 -13.41
C SER A 117 -4.14 2.10 -12.36
N ASP A 118 -2.87 1.86 -12.69
CA ASP A 118 -1.77 2.16 -11.80
C ASP A 118 -1.61 3.69 -11.70
N LEU A 119 -1.58 4.18 -10.48
CA LEU A 119 -1.36 5.58 -10.14
C LEU A 119 0.08 5.82 -9.68
N TRP A 120 0.67 4.86 -8.98
CA TRP A 120 2.01 4.92 -8.45
C TRP A 120 2.55 3.51 -8.16
N ASN A 121 3.85 3.30 -8.38
CA ASN A 121 4.51 2.00 -8.20
C ASN A 121 5.81 2.17 -7.43
N ALA A 122 5.96 1.48 -6.31
CA ALA A 122 7.15 1.51 -5.47
C ALA A 122 8.44 1.02 -6.18
N ALA A 123 8.32 0.29 -7.29
CA ALA A 123 9.44 -0.21 -8.09
C ALA A 123 9.71 0.64 -9.35
N SER A 124 8.98 1.72 -9.58
CA SER A 124 9.16 2.63 -10.70
C SER A 124 10.03 3.81 -10.29
N GLN A 125 11.17 3.99 -10.95
CA GLN A 125 12.02 5.16 -10.71
C GLN A 125 11.26 6.46 -10.99
N GLU A 126 10.53 6.51 -12.09
CA GLU A 126 9.75 7.69 -12.49
C GLU A 126 8.71 8.07 -11.42
N ASP A 127 7.95 7.09 -10.92
CA ASP A 127 6.92 7.34 -9.90
C ASP A 127 7.53 7.79 -8.57
N ILE A 128 8.66 7.20 -8.19
CA ILE A 128 9.40 7.55 -6.98
C ILE A 128 9.88 9.02 -7.07
N GLU A 129 10.56 9.38 -8.14
CA GLU A 129 11.10 10.74 -8.31
C GLU A 129 9.98 11.78 -8.45
N ASN A 130 8.92 11.48 -9.21
CA ASN A 130 7.77 12.36 -9.39
C ASN A 130 6.96 12.56 -8.08
N SER A 131 7.03 11.62 -7.15
CA SER A 131 6.39 11.75 -5.83
C SER A 131 7.28 12.42 -4.76
N GLY A 132 8.43 12.98 -5.16
CA GLY A 132 9.34 13.72 -4.29
C GLY A 132 10.31 12.86 -3.48
N LEU A 133 10.43 11.59 -3.82
CA LEU A 133 11.38 10.67 -3.21
C LEU A 133 12.67 10.56 -4.05
N THR A 134 13.71 9.97 -3.49
CA THR A 134 14.99 9.74 -4.17
C THR A 134 15.06 8.29 -4.64
N TRP A 135 15.47 8.07 -5.88
CA TRP A 135 15.74 6.74 -6.41
C TRP A 135 17.23 6.37 -6.31
N PRO A 136 17.58 5.15 -5.95
CA PRO A 136 16.73 4.11 -5.36
C PRO A 136 16.40 4.43 -3.91
N TRP A 137 15.12 4.36 -3.54
CA TRP A 137 14.64 4.75 -2.22
C TRP A 137 15.15 3.87 -1.08
N ASN A 138 15.57 2.65 -1.38
CA ASN A 138 16.08 1.71 -0.38
C ASN A 138 17.54 1.30 -0.62
N LYS A 139 18.34 2.15 -1.30
CA LYS A 139 19.74 1.84 -1.64
C LYS A 139 20.58 1.38 -0.44
N ASP A 140 20.30 1.95 0.74
CA ASP A 140 21.04 1.64 1.97
C ASP A 140 20.48 0.38 2.66
N ALA A 141 19.33 -0.12 2.22
CA ALA A 141 18.70 -1.36 2.69
C ALA A 141 19.08 -2.59 1.85
N MET A 142 19.70 -2.41 0.70
CA MET A 142 20.07 -3.51 -0.18
C MET A 142 21.07 -4.44 0.47
N GLY A 143 20.64 -5.67 0.73
CA GLY A 143 21.47 -6.71 1.35
C GLY A 143 21.59 -6.63 2.87
N ILE A 144 20.87 -5.74 3.53
CA ILE A 144 20.83 -5.64 4.99
C ILE A 144 19.49 -6.21 5.46
N GLU A 145 19.51 -7.31 6.19
CA GLU A 145 18.32 -7.85 6.85
C GLU A 145 17.76 -6.84 7.85
N ASN A 146 16.44 -6.68 7.88
CA ASN A 146 15.69 -5.84 8.82
C ASN A 146 15.94 -4.33 8.71
N ASN A 147 16.36 -3.82 7.57
CA ASN A 147 16.47 -2.37 7.37
C ASN A 147 15.13 -1.77 6.87
N TRP A 148 14.26 -1.46 7.80
CA TRP A 148 12.97 -0.82 7.53
C TRP A 148 13.15 0.65 7.17
N GLN A 149 12.49 1.08 6.09
CA GLN A 149 12.48 2.48 5.68
C GLN A 149 11.07 3.06 5.71
N LYS A 150 10.98 4.29 6.17
CA LYS A 150 9.75 5.08 6.21
C LYS A 150 9.76 6.10 5.08
N LEU A 151 8.78 6.04 4.23
CA LEU A 151 8.66 6.87 3.04
C LEU A 151 7.30 7.54 2.98
N THR A 152 7.27 8.77 2.49
CA THR A 152 6.04 9.54 2.35
C THR A 152 5.98 10.14 0.95
N PRO A 153 5.50 9.39 -0.06
CA PRO A 153 5.28 9.92 -1.39
C PRO A 153 4.13 10.92 -1.41
N ASN A 154 4.21 11.87 -2.34
CA ASN A 154 3.15 12.81 -2.64
C ASN A 154 2.80 12.71 -4.13
N VAL A 155 1.71 12.04 -4.45
CA VAL A 155 1.31 11.70 -5.81
C VAL A 155 0.26 12.68 -6.32
N SER A 156 0.50 13.31 -7.48
CA SER A 156 -0.47 14.23 -8.08
C SER A 156 -1.74 13.52 -8.51
N LEU A 157 -2.88 14.14 -8.24
CA LEU A 157 -4.19 13.71 -8.74
C LEU A 157 -4.75 14.63 -9.83
N GLU A 158 -3.92 15.48 -10.44
CA GLU A 158 -4.35 16.48 -11.41
C GLU A 158 -5.11 15.90 -12.60
N ALA A 159 -4.72 14.70 -13.09
CA ALA A 159 -5.41 14.01 -14.18
C ALA A 159 -6.85 13.57 -13.84
N TYR A 160 -7.22 13.63 -12.56
CA TYR A 160 -8.51 13.19 -12.04
C TYR A 160 -9.37 14.32 -11.49
N VAL A 161 -8.95 15.58 -11.64
CA VAL A 161 -9.71 16.75 -11.17
C VAL A 161 -11.14 16.71 -11.69
N GLY A 162 -12.11 16.97 -10.80
CA GLY A 162 -13.54 16.92 -11.07
C GLY A 162 -14.15 15.52 -11.15
N LYS A 163 -13.36 14.47 -11.09
CA LYS A 163 -13.84 13.07 -11.06
C LYS A 163 -14.03 12.58 -9.63
N THR A 164 -14.93 11.64 -9.46
CA THR A 164 -15.00 10.82 -8.24
C THR A 164 -14.13 9.60 -8.45
N VAL A 165 -13.21 9.34 -7.51
CA VAL A 165 -12.27 8.23 -7.58
C VAL A 165 -12.30 7.38 -6.33
N LYS A 166 -11.98 6.10 -6.47
CA LYS A 166 -11.50 5.24 -5.39
C LYS A 166 -10.00 5.01 -5.56
N ILE A 167 -9.28 4.99 -4.46
CA ILE A 167 -7.85 4.67 -4.42
C ILE A 167 -7.70 3.29 -3.78
N ALA A 168 -6.80 2.48 -4.30
CA ALA A 168 -6.46 1.20 -3.70
C ALA A 168 -4.96 1.10 -3.41
N PHE A 169 -4.62 0.70 -2.19
CA PHE A 169 -3.30 0.25 -1.83
C PHE A 169 -3.26 -1.25 -2.13
N TYR A 170 -2.48 -1.61 -3.15
CA TYR A 170 -2.45 -2.94 -3.72
C TYR A 170 -1.10 -3.58 -3.47
N PHE A 171 -1.13 -4.76 -2.90
CA PHE A 171 0.03 -5.60 -2.64
C PHE A 171 -0.11 -6.93 -3.38
N ARG A 172 0.97 -7.36 -4.04
CA ARG A 172 1.03 -8.63 -4.78
C ARG A 172 2.34 -9.34 -4.55
#